data_987558439ea3c9c019d403a7a3be3d28
#
_entry.id   987558439ea3c9c019d403a7a3be3d28
#
_cell.length_a   1.000
_cell.length_b   1.000
_cell.length_c   1.000
_cell.angle_alpha   90.00
_cell.angle_beta   90.00
_cell.angle_gamma   90.00
#
_symmetry.space_group_name_H-M   'P 1'
#
loop_
_entity.id
_entity.type
_entity.pdbx_description
1 polymer ?
#
loop_
_entity_poly.entity_id
_entity_poly.type
_entity_poly.pdbx_seq_one_letter_code
_entity_poly.pdbx_strand_id
1 'polypeptide(L)'
;MKRSTWLCVVLVALLSAMPAPTARAAAQKWTVIAGGATKDFSVVSNAYHPRVLDIAVGDTVTWLIEWFHNVTFLGGQAYPPLDVKEGDKTYLNPRVFFPVGGNTYDGTEFVNSGVPPQYPKHSAYSLTFTKAGQYAYVCTIHGPGMGGTINVKDRASSSPAAVLRQARADQAATIKAGQAALASLKAERKGGAVTVPMIGDLKRGYTVLRFTPAPLVVNRGATVTWTMRDPFEIHTITFSSGQKPPDFFTPEPQSQGPPKLLMNPKAAAPAMTKAYTGTGYINSGILFPPGVPGNPPTSYSLTFARPGRYEYWCIVHVPEGMKGTIVVR
;
A
#
# COMPACT_ATOMS: atom_id res chain seq x y z
N MET A 1 97.37 -30.11 15.48
CA MET A 1 96.37 -29.37 16.17
C MET A 1 95.32 -28.94 15.13
N LYS A 2 94.12 -29.56 15.07
CA LYS A 2 93.01 -29.22 14.14
C LYS A 2 91.92 -28.57 14.94
N ARG A 3 91.62 -27.33 14.70
CA ARG A 3 90.49 -26.59 15.34
C ARG A 3 89.23 -26.83 14.51
N SER A 4 88.26 -27.53 15.10
CA SER A 4 86.88 -27.66 14.51
C SER A 4 86.07 -26.48 14.91
N THR A 5 85.56 -25.74 13.93
CA THR A 5 84.63 -24.58 14.08
C THR A 5 83.21 -25.19 13.93
N TRP A 6 82.39 -25.08 15.00
CA TRP A 6 80.97 -25.42 14.97
C TRP A 6 80.18 -24.22 14.53
N LEU A 7 79.45 -24.33 13.42
CA LEU A 7 78.54 -23.33 12.94
C LEU A 7 77.14 -23.57 13.52
N CYS A 8 76.70 -22.73 14.45
CA CYS A 8 75.32 -22.76 14.97
C CYS A 8 74.38 -22.08 13.93
N VAL A 9 73.56 -22.89 13.26
CA VAL A 9 72.45 -22.36 12.45
C VAL A 9 71.25 -22.09 13.36
N VAL A 10 70.94 -20.79 13.57
CA VAL A 10 69.72 -20.37 14.28
C VAL A 10 68.55 -20.37 13.27
N LEU A 11 67.67 -21.33 13.40
CA LEU A 11 66.41 -21.37 12.63
C LEU A 11 65.39 -20.39 13.23
N VAL A 12 65.18 -19.22 12.62
CA VAL A 12 64.10 -18.29 13.01
C VAL A 12 62.81 -18.82 12.39
N ALA A 13 61.95 -19.42 13.15
CA ALA A 13 60.58 -19.79 12.76
C ALA A 13 59.73 -18.55 12.68
N LEU A 14 59.43 -18.07 11.47
CA LEU A 14 58.41 -17.05 11.22
C LEU A 14 57.02 -17.71 11.43
N LEU A 15 56.42 -17.53 12.61
CA LEU A 15 55.01 -17.79 12.83
C LEU A 15 54.19 -16.69 12.10
N SER A 16 53.72 -17.00 10.92
CA SER A 16 52.67 -16.19 10.26
C SER A 16 51.38 -16.32 11.10
N ALA A 17 51.06 -15.25 11.82
CA ALA A 17 49.76 -15.09 12.51
C ALA A 17 48.65 -15.10 11.45
N MET A 18 47.91 -16.20 11.31
CA MET A 18 46.66 -16.20 10.55
C MET A 18 45.70 -15.25 11.24
N PRO A 19 45.06 -14.30 10.49
CA PRO A 19 44.03 -13.46 11.09
C PRO A 19 42.93 -14.38 11.64
N ALA A 20 42.61 -14.21 12.93
CA ALA A 20 41.49 -14.91 13.54
C ALA A 20 40.19 -14.59 12.77
N PRO A 21 39.35 -15.60 12.51
CA PRO A 21 38.07 -15.33 11.86
C PRO A 21 37.31 -14.31 12.69
N THR A 22 36.98 -13.16 12.10
CA THR A 22 36.15 -12.14 12.74
C THR A 22 34.84 -12.79 13.12
N ALA A 23 34.54 -12.87 14.42
CA ALA A 23 33.26 -13.40 14.91
C ALA A 23 32.13 -12.61 14.24
N ARG A 24 31.29 -13.30 13.47
CA ARG A 24 30.10 -12.69 12.84
C ARG A 24 29.20 -12.18 13.96
N ALA A 25 28.77 -10.92 13.88
CA ALA A 25 27.82 -10.38 14.83
C ALA A 25 26.54 -11.24 14.85
N ALA A 26 25.91 -11.37 16.02
CA ALA A 26 24.65 -12.10 16.14
C ALA A 26 23.57 -11.48 15.23
N ALA A 27 22.77 -12.34 14.59
CA ALA A 27 21.68 -11.91 13.72
C ALA A 27 20.70 -10.99 14.48
N GLN A 28 20.34 -9.89 13.87
CA GLN A 28 19.47 -8.88 14.46
C GLN A 28 18.05 -8.96 13.89
N LYS A 29 17.10 -8.41 14.64
CA LYS A 29 15.69 -8.26 14.23
C LYS A 29 15.36 -6.80 13.99
N TRP A 30 14.94 -6.48 12.80
CA TRP A 30 14.60 -5.13 12.34
C TRP A 30 13.09 -4.99 12.17
N THR A 31 12.59 -3.78 12.31
CA THR A 31 11.18 -3.49 12.11
C THR A 31 11.01 -2.41 11.05
N VAL A 32 10.16 -2.69 10.06
CA VAL A 32 9.60 -1.73 9.11
C VAL A 32 8.11 -1.60 9.38
N ILE A 33 7.59 -0.39 9.35
CA ILE A 33 6.15 -0.16 9.46
C ILE A 33 5.58 -0.03 8.05
N ALA A 34 4.58 -0.82 7.71
CA ALA A 34 3.88 -0.76 6.44
C ALA A 34 2.56 -0.03 6.63
N GLY A 35 2.51 1.23 6.19
CA GLY A 35 1.31 2.04 6.27
C GLY A 35 1.08 2.75 7.59
N GLY A 36 -0.18 2.85 7.98
CA GLY A 36 -0.71 3.54 9.14
C GLY A 36 -1.92 4.39 8.78
N ALA A 37 -2.73 4.76 9.78
CA ALA A 37 -3.93 5.55 9.56
C ALA A 37 -4.23 6.46 10.74
N THR A 38 -5.03 7.51 10.51
CA THR A 38 -5.73 8.21 11.59
C THR A 38 -6.76 7.29 12.24
N LYS A 39 -7.14 7.57 13.48
CA LYS A 39 -8.13 6.77 14.22
C LYS A 39 -9.47 6.62 13.48
N ASP A 40 -9.86 7.62 12.71
CA ASP A 40 -11.08 7.68 11.92
C ASP A 40 -10.88 7.28 10.45
N PHE A 41 -9.69 6.82 10.08
CA PHE A 41 -9.30 6.47 8.70
C PHE A 41 -9.47 7.61 7.67
N SER A 42 -9.53 8.86 8.10
CA SER A 42 -9.64 9.98 7.16
C SER A 42 -8.36 10.21 6.36
N VAL A 43 -7.22 9.79 6.92
CA VAL A 43 -5.91 9.82 6.27
C VAL A 43 -5.22 8.50 6.52
N VAL A 44 -4.63 7.94 5.46
CA VAL A 44 -3.84 6.72 5.50
C VAL A 44 -2.44 6.96 4.93
N SER A 45 -1.46 6.22 5.43
CA SER A 45 -0.11 6.21 4.90
C SER A 45 0.04 5.06 3.91
N ASN A 46 0.39 5.37 2.67
CA ASN A 46 0.75 4.42 1.61
C ASN A 46 2.27 4.41 1.42
N ALA A 47 3.00 4.16 2.52
CA ALA A 47 4.46 4.11 2.52
C ALA A 47 4.98 3.07 3.51
N TYR A 48 6.21 2.59 3.25
CA TYR A 48 6.99 1.83 4.22
C TYR A 48 7.90 2.79 5.00
N HIS A 49 8.02 2.55 6.31
CA HIS A 49 8.83 3.36 7.21
C HIS A 49 9.83 2.47 7.99
N PRO A 50 11.15 2.59 7.72
CA PRO A 50 11.74 3.42 6.68
C PRO A 50 11.53 2.81 5.28
N ARG A 51 11.69 3.60 4.22
CA ARG A 51 11.66 3.11 2.84
C ARG A 51 12.93 2.35 2.44
N VAL A 52 14.05 2.67 3.05
CA VAL A 52 15.34 2.02 2.83
C VAL A 52 15.90 1.56 4.16
N LEU A 53 16.32 0.31 4.24
CA LEU A 53 16.89 -0.27 5.44
C LEU A 53 18.17 -1.05 5.10
N ASP A 54 19.26 -0.74 5.82
CA ASP A 54 20.54 -1.46 5.75
C ASP A 54 20.60 -2.50 6.87
N ILE A 55 20.82 -3.76 6.52
CA ILE A 55 20.92 -4.90 7.45
C ILE A 55 22.12 -5.78 7.12
N ALA A 56 22.45 -6.73 8.01
CA ALA A 56 23.47 -7.73 7.76
C ALA A 56 22.87 -9.03 7.20
N VAL A 57 23.70 -9.81 6.48
CA VAL A 57 23.31 -11.17 6.06
C VAL A 57 22.94 -12.01 7.29
N GLY A 58 21.80 -12.68 7.26
CA GLY A 58 21.25 -13.49 8.35
C GLY A 58 20.32 -12.71 9.28
N ASP A 59 20.20 -11.39 9.11
CA ASP A 59 19.23 -10.58 9.86
C ASP A 59 17.80 -10.87 9.39
N THR A 60 16.85 -10.63 10.29
CA THR A 60 15.41 -10.77 10.02
C THR A 60 14.76 -9.39 10.02
N VAL A 61 13.97 -9.10 8.98
CA VAL A 61 13.10 -7.91 8.94
C VAL A 61 11.67 -8.35 9.20
N THR A 62 11.01 -7.65 10.13
CA THR A 62 9.57 -7.79 10.40
C THR A 62 8.86 -6.55 9.93
N TRP A 63 7.91 -6.70 9.00
CA TRP A 63 6.98 -5.63 8.63
C TRP A 63 5.76 -5.69 9.54
N LEU A 64 5.52 -4.59 10.27
CA LEU A 64 4.24 -4.36 10.96
C LEU A 64 3.28 -3.72 9.96
N ILE A 65 2.30 -4.48 9.51
CA ILE A 65 1.33 -4.05 8.49
C ILE A 65 0.15 -3.39 9.21
N GLU A 66 0.07 -2.08 9.10
CA GLU A 66 -0.87 -1.23 9.85
C GLU A 66 -1.93 -0.62 8.92
N TRP A 67 -2.55 -1.36 8.13
CA TRP A 67 -3.72 -1.11 7.27
C TRP A 67 -3.75 -2.12 6.13
N PHE A 68 -4.46 -1.82 5.03
CA PHE A 68 -4.69 -2.75 3.92
C PHE A 68 -3.49 -2.79 2.95
N HIS A 69 -2.36 -3.31 3.41
CA HIS A 69 -1.11 -3.41 2.65
C HIS A 69 -0.62 -4.85 2.57
N ASN A 70 0.27 -5.10 1.61
CA ASN A 70 1.11 -6.29 1.59
C ASN A 70 2.59 -5.92 1.38
N VAL A 71 3.46 -6.89 1.55
CA VAL A 71 4.91 -6.80 1.31
C VAL A 71 5.27 -7.82 0.28
N THR A 72 5.65 -7.39 -0.92
CA THR A 72 5.94 -8.28 -2.04
C THR A 72 7.34 -8.04 -2.59
N PHE A 73 8.16 -9.10 -2.61
CA PHE A 73 9.40 -9.15 -3.36
C PHE A 73 9.13 -9.93 -4.65
N LEU A 74 9.44 -9.33 -5.78
CA LEU A 74 9.10 -9.94 -7.08
C LEU A 74 10.05 -11.07 -7.51
N GLY A 75 11.26 -11.15 -6.96
CA GLY A 75 12.23 -12.20 -7.32
C GLY A 75 12.56 -12.25 -8.81
N GLY A 76 12.57 -11.10 -9.49
CA GLY A 76 12.76 -11.00 -10.94
C GLY A 76 11.53 -11.32 -11.79
N GLN A 77 10.38 -11.64 -11.17
CA GLN A 77 9.13 -11.90 -11.88
C GLN A 77 8.38 -10.61 -12.22
N ALA A 78 7.44 -10.72 -13.18
CA ALA A 78 6.57 -9.61 -13.55
C ALA A 78 5.64 -9.20 -12.40
N TYR A 79 5.30 -7.92 -12.36
CA TYR A 79 4.30 -7.39 -11.42
C TYR A 79 2.95 -8.08 -11.65
N PRO A 80 2.34 -8.72 -10.63
CA PRO A 80 1.09 -9.42 -10.80
C PRO A 80 -0.08 -8.42 -11.00
N PRO A 81 -1.04 -8.71 -11.89
CA PRO A 81 -2.27 -7.93 -11.98
C PRO A 81 -3.08 -8.07 -10.69
N LEU A 82 -3.87 -7.04 -10.35
CA LEU A 82 -4.73 -7.05 -9.15
C LEU A 82 -5.89 -8.04 -9.25
N ASP A 83 -6.33 -8.32 -10.47
CA ASP A 83 -7.44 -9.22 -10.75
C ASP A 83 -7.09 -10.24 -11.83
N VAL A 84 -7.86 -11.32 -11.87
CA VAL A 84 -7.78 -12.39 -12.86
C VAL A 84 -9.18 -12.72 -13.36
N LYS A 85 -9.29 -13.06 -14.65
CA LYS A 85 -10.57 -13.47 -15.27
C LYS A 85 -10.65 -14.98 -15.38
N GLU A 86 -11.81 -15.53 -15.03
CA GLU A 86 -12.19 -16.91 -15.23
C GLU A 86 -13.58 -16.95 -15.90
N GLY A 87 -13.64 -17.14 -17.20
CA GLY A 87 -14.86 -16.99 -17.97
C GLY A 87 -15.37 -15.54 -17.95
N ASP A 88 -16.60 -15.34 -17.51
CA ASP A 88 -17.28 -14.05 -17.33
C ASP A 88 -17.08 -13.43 -15.94
N LYS A 89 -16.45 -14.17 -15.04
CA LYS A 89 -16.17 -13.72 -13.67
C LYS A 89 -14.78 -13.08 -13.53
N THR A 90 -14.69 -12.07 -12.69
CA THR A 90 -13.43 -11.42 -12.31
C THR A 90 -13.18 -11.66 -10.83
N TYR A 91 -12.00 -12.18 -10.50
CA TYR A 91 -11.56 -12.45 -9.13
C TYR A 91 -10.38 -11.59 -8.78
N LEU A 92 -10.26 -11.22 -7.50
CA LEU A 92 -9.02 -10.66 -6.98
C LEU A 92 -7.92 -11.72 -7.08
N ASN A 93 -6.73 -11.29 -7.55
CA ASN A 93 -5.63 -12.22 -7.80
C ASN A 93 -5.10 -12.82 -6.49
N PRO A 94 -5.17 -14.15 -6.29
CA PRO A 94 -4.73 -14.77 -5.04
C PRO A 94 -3.24 -14.53 -4.74
N ARG A 95 -2.38 -14.34 -5.76
CA ARG A 95 -0.96 -14.01 -5.56
C ARG A 95 -0.74 -12.63 -4.94
N VAL A 96 -1.72 -11.73 -5.02
CA VAL A 96 -1.70 -10.39 -4.44
C VAL A 96 -2.26 -10.41 -3.02
N PHE A 97 -3.35 -11.14 -2.81
CA PHE A 97 -4.16 -11.03 -1.58
C PHE A 97 -3.82 -12.06 -0.52
N PHE A 98 -3.18 -13.19 -0.89
CA PHE A 98 -2.84 -14.26 0.05
C PHE A 98 -1.33 -14.45 0.17
N PRO A 99 -0.82 -15.00 1.29
CA PRO A 99 0.60 -15.26 1.48
C PRO A 99 1.16 -16.22 0.43
N VAL A 100 2.38 -15.92 -0.06
CA VAL A 100 3.14 -16.76 -0.99
C VAL A 100 4.59 -16.81 -0.54
N GLY A 101 5.20 -17.99 -0.57
CA GLY A 101 6.61 -18.20 -0.23
C GLY A 101 6.86 -18.50 1.24
N GLY A 102 8.14 -18.63 1.59
CA GLY A 102 8.59 -18.98 2.94
C GLY A 102 8.97 -17.77 3.79
N ASN A 103 9.79 -18.02 4.82
CA ASN A 103 10.26 -17.02 5.77
C ASN A 103 11.74 -16.63 5.59
N THR A 104 12.38 -17.10 4.52
CA THR A 104 13.76 -16.73 4.12
C THR A 104 13.74 -16.12 2.73
N TYR A 105 14.71 -15.23 2.44
CA TYR A 105 14.83 -14.58 1.15
C TYR A 105 16.27 -14.41 0.71
N ASP A 106 16.57 -14.82 -0.52
CA ASP A 106 17.88 -14.70 -1.17
C ASP A 106 17.87 -13.87 -2.46
N GLY A 107 16.69 -13.35 -2.83
CA GLY A 107 16.48 -12.52 -4.02
C GLY A 107 15.94 -13.26 -5.24
N THR A 108 15.73 -14.58 -5.20
CA THR A 108 15.42 -15.38 -6.39
C THR A 108 13.95 -15.70 -6.59
N GLU A 109 13.16 -15.70 -5.52
CA GLU A 109 11.76 -16.12 -5.58
C GLU A 109 10.78 -14.96 -5.36
N PHE A 110 9.57 -15.14 -5.89
CA PHE A 110 8.45 -14.27 -5.55
C PHE A 110 7.94 -14.65 -4.16
N VAL A 111 7.92 -13.66 -3.26
CA VAL A 111 7.31 -13.82 -1.93
C VAL A 111 6.36 -12.67 -1.65
N ASN A 112 5.25 -12.97 -0.99
CA ASN A 112 4.21 -12.00 -0.63
C ASN A 112 3.63 -12.31 0.75
N SER A 113 3.48 -11.29 1.59
CA SER A 113 2.85 -11.41 2.90
C SER A 113 1.35 -11.73 2.85
N GLY A 114 0.70 -11.49 1.70
CA GLY A 114 -0.75 -11.32 1.66
C GLY A 114 -1.20 -10.05 2.40
N VAL A 115 -2.49 -9.75 2.33
CA VAL A 115 -3.12 -8.68 3.11
C VAL A 115 -3.49 -9.18 4.51
N PRO A 116 -3.65 -8.29 5.52
CA PRO A 116 -4.10 -8.68 6.84
C PRO A 116 -5.45 -9.45 6.78
N PRO A 117 -5.52 -10.68 7.31
CA PRO A 117 -6.71 -11.53 7.16
C PRO A 117 -7.90 -11.03 7.99
N GLN A 118 -7.67 -10.18 8.97
CA GLN A 118 -8.68 -9.62 9.88
C GLN A 118 -8.60 -8.09 9.88
N TYR A 119 -8.62 -7.50 8.68
CA TYR A 119 -8.72 -6.05 8.54
C TYR A 119 -9.90 -5.48 9.37
N PRO A 120 -9.74 -4.37 10.13
CA PRO A 120 -8.57 -3.46 10.16
C PRO A 120 -7.50 -3.82 11.22
N LYS A 121 -7.40 -5.06 11.66
CA LYS A 121 -6.35 -5.46 12.61
C LYS A 121 -4.98 -5.46 11.95
N HIS A 122 -3.97 -5.13 12.76
CA HIS A 122 -2.57 -5.21 12.34
C HIS A 122 -2.13 -6.66 12.14
N SER A 123 -1.20 -6.88 11.22
CA SER A 123 -0.50 -8.15 11.05
C SER A 123 1.00 -7.93 11.00
N ALA A 124 1.75 -9.02 11.11
CA ALA A 124 3.20 -9.00 11.00
C ALA A 124 3.67 -10.04 9.97
N TYR A 125 4.64 -9.66 9.16
CA TYR A 125 5.30 -10.52 8.20
C TYR A 125 6.80 -10.44 8.40
N SER A 126 7.52 -11.58 8.40
CA SER A 126 8.96 -11.61 8.67
C SER A 126 9.70 -12.40 7.61
N LEU A 127 10.85 -11.88 7.17
CA LEU A 127 11.80 -12.55 6.30
C LEU A 127 13.21 -12.46 6.86
N THR A 128 13.94 -13.59 6.82
CA THR A 128 15.37 -13.64 7.10
C THR A 128 16.15 -13.57 5.79
N PHE A 129 17.08 -12.63 5.66
CA PHE A 129 17.86 -12.40 4.44
C PHE A 129 19.15 -13.20 4.46
N THR A 130 19.27 -14.17 3.56
CA THR A 130 20.37 -15.16 3.56
C THR A 130 21.53 -14.81 2.65
N LYS A 131 21.38 -13.81 1.76
CA LYS A 131 22.38 -13.41 0.78
C LYS A 131 22.54 -11.89 0.73
N ALA A 132 23.78 -11.42 0.56
CA ALA A 132 24.05 -9.99 0.34
C ALA A 132 23.46 -9.52 -0.99
N GLY A 133 22.93 -8.29 -1.03
CA GLY A 133 22.31 -7.71 -2.21
C GLY A 133 21.40 -6.51 -1.89
N GLN A 134 20.82 -5.95 -2.93
CA GLN A 134 19.80 -4.92 -2.81
C GLN A 134 18.47 -5.50 -3.28
N TYR A 135 17.49 -5.50 -2.40
CA TYR A 135 16.19 -6.14 -2.62
C TYR A 135 15.07 -5.11 -2.55
N ALA A 136 14.56 -4.73 -3.72
CA ALA A 136 13.39 -3.88 -3.81
C ALA A 136 12.13 -4.69 -3.53
N TYR A 137 11.18 -4.08 -2.81
CA TYR A 137 9.86 -4.64 -2.53
C TYR A 137 8.77 -3.58 -2.67
N VAL A 138 7.54 -4.01 -2.81
CA VAL A 138 6.42 -3.14 -3.15
C VAL A 138 5.13 -3.64 -2.50
N CYS A 139 4.19 -2.74 -2.25
CA CYS A 139 2.80 -3.10 -2.02
C CYS A 139 2.11 -3.30 -3.38
N THR A 140 1.73 -4.53 -3.71
CA THR A 140 1.10 -4.82 -5.01
C THR A 140 -0.34 -4.32 -5.11
N ILE A 141 -0.94 -3.83 -4.01
CA ILE A 141 -2.27 -3.21 -4.01
C ILE A 141 -2.17 -1.74 -4.43
N HIS A 142 -1.22 -0.99 -3.84
CA HIS A 142 -1.08 0.47 -4.03
C HIS A 142 -0.02 0.85 -5.10
N GLY A 143 0.50 -0.16 -5.79
CA GLY A 143 1.39 0.02 -6.92
C GLY A 143 2.83 0.40 -6.56
N PRO A 144 3.68 0.63 -7.58
CA PRO A 144 5.11 0.91 -7.40
C PRO A 144 5.41 2.15 -6.58
N GLY A 145 4.45 3.08 -6.44
CA GLY A 145 4.56 4.27 -5.60
C GLY A 145 4.74 3.96 -4.11
N MET A 146 4.18 2.83 -3.64
CA MET A 146 4.43 2.29 -2.31
C MET A 146 5.50 1.21 -2.40
N GLY A 147 6.76 1.61 -2.45
CA GLY A 147 7.92 0.74 -2.52
C GLY A 147 8.93 0.98 -1.41
N GLY A 148 9.79 -0.02 -1.18
CA GLY A 148 10.92 0.05 -0.26
C GLY A 148 12.11 -0.78 -0.75
N THR A 149 13.23 -0.72 -0.03
CA THR A 149 14.46 -1.45 -0.37
C THR A 149 15.14 -1.95 0.91
N ILE A 150 15.51 -3.21 0.91
CA ILE A 150 16.41 -3.80 1.91
C ILE A 150 17.79 -3.95 1.27
N ASN A 151 18.78 -3.28 1.84
CA ASN A 151 20.20 -3.45 1.49
C ASN A 151 20.83 -4.42 2.47
N VAL A 152 21.16 -5.62 2.01
CA VAL A 152 21.81 -6.66 2.81
C VAL A 152 23.30 -6.58 2.58
N LYS A 153 24.06 -6.25 3.62
CA LYS A 153 25.52 -6.00 3.61
C LYS A 153 26.24 -6.92 4.58
N ASP A 154 27.54 -6.74 4.76
CA ASP A 154 28.31 -7.48 5.76
C ASP A 154 27.92 -7.08 7.19
N ARG A 155 27.51 -5.83 7.38
CA ARG A 155 27.00 -5.29 8.65
C ARG A 155 25.98 -4.19 8.43
N ALA A 156 25.09 -4.04 9.40
CA ALA A 156 24.13 -2.94 9.43
C ALA A 156 24.83 -1.60 9.77
N SER A 157 24.26 -0.50 9.28
CA SER A 157 24.78 0.87 9.50
C SER A 157 24.17 1.55 10.73
N SER A 158 23.17 0.96 11.38
CA SER A 158 22.41 1.54 12.49
C SER A 158 22.04 0.47 13.52
N SER A 159 21.23 0.82 14.52
CA SER A 159 20.65 -0.14 15.47
C SER A 159 19.14 -0.30 15.24
N PRO A 160 18.56 -1.49 15.50
CA PRO A 160 17.11 -1.73 15.34
C PRO A 160 16.24 -0.74 16.10
N ALA A 161 16.64 -0.37 17.32
CA ALA A 161 15.91 0.61 18.14
C ALA A 161 15.92 2.02 17.53
N ALA A 162 17.05 2.46 16.96
CA ALA A 162 17.15 3.76 16.29
C ALA A 162 16.28 3.78 15.03
N VAL A 163 16.33 2.71 14.21
CA VAL A 163 15.51 2.57 13.00
C VAL A 163 14.01 2.61 13.35
N LEU A 164 13.58 1.87 14.37
CA LEU A 164 12.16 1.86 14.76
C LEU A 164 11.67 3.23 15.24
N ARG A 165 12.49 3.96 16.04
CA ARG A 165 12.14 5.33 16.45
C ARG A 165 11.98 6.26 15.24
N GLN A 166 12.90 6.19 14.28
CA GLN A 166 12.83 6.99 13.05
C GLN A 166 11.60 6.59 12.22
N ALA A 167 11.35 5.29 12.06
CA ALA A 167 10.18 4.79 11.33
C ALA A 167 8.85 5.32 11.89
N ARG A 168 8.70 5.36 13.23
CA ARG A 168 7.52 5.95 13.88
C ARG A 168 7.42 7.46 13.67
N ALA A 169 8.54 8.17 13.68
CA ALA A 169 8.57 9.60 13.40
C ALA A 169 8.18 9.90 11.95
N ASP A 170 8.69 9.13 10.98
CA ASP A 170 8.38 9.26 9.55
C ASP A 170 6.90 8.95 9.27
N GLN A 171 6.36 7.88 9.88
CA GLN A 171 4.95 7.54 9.81
C GLN A 171 4.07 8.70 10.33
N ALA A 172 4.39 9.22 11.50
CA ALA A 172 3.66 10.35 12.09
C ALA A 172 3.71 11.60 11.21
N ALA A 173 4.87 11.89 10.59
CA ALA A 173 5.03 13.01 9.68
C ALA A 173 4.16 12.84 8.41
N THR A 174 4.10 11.62 7.85
CA THR A 174 3.23 11.28 6.71
C THR A 174 1.76 11.52 7.05
N ILE A 175 1.28 10.99 8.17
CA ILE A 175 -0.10 11.18 8.63
C ILE A 175 -0.41 12.67 8.87
N LYS A 176 0.48 13.40 9.53
CA LYS A 176 0.34 14.85 9.76
C LYS A 176 0.22 15.63 8.45
N ALA A 177 1.02 15.28 7.44
CA ALA A 177 0.95 15.92 6.13
C ALA A 177 -0.40 15.69 5.45
N GLY A 178 -0.94 14.46 5.50
CA GLY A 178 -2.27 14.15 4.99
C GLY A 178 -3.39 14.87 5.75
N GLN A 179 -3.29 14.99 7.07
CA GLN A 179 -4.25 15.77 7.88
C GLN A 179 -4.25 17.25 7.50
N ALA A 180 -3.08 17.85 7.26
CA ALA A 180 -2.96 19.22 6.79
C ALA A 180 -3.59 19.39 5.40
N ALA A 181 -3.39 18.42 4.48
CA ALA A 181 -4.02 18.41 3.18
C ALA A 181 -5.55 18.30 3.28
N LEU A 182 -6.07 17.42 4.12
CA LEU A 182 -7.51 17.29 4.38
C LEU A 182 -8.11 18.59 4.93
N ALA A 183 -7.45 19.24 5.88
CA ALA A 183 -7.93 20.50 6.47
C ALA A 183 -8.03 21.64 5.46
N SER A 184 -7.19 21.64 4.42
CA SER A 184 -7.21 22.63 3.34
C SER A 184 -8.04 22.22 2.12
N LEU A 185 -8.50 20.96 2.06
CA LEU A 185 -9.19 20.39 0.91
C LEU A 185 -10.57 21.05 0.70
N LYS A 186 -10.82 21.52 -0.51
CA LYS A 186 -12.07 22.18 -0.90
C LYS A 186 -12.54 21.68 -2.26
N ALA A 187 -13.86 21.76 -2.49
CA ALA A 187 -14.38 21.65 -3.85
C ALA A 187 -13.98 22.89 -4.66
N GLU A 188 -13.57 22.65 -5.89
CA GLU A 188 -13.22 23.71 -6.85
C GLU A 188 -14.48 24.16 -7.60
N ARG A 189 -14.64 25.48 -7.78
CA ARG A 189 -15.79 26.06 -8.47
C ARG A 189 -15.29 26.97 -9.60
N LYS A 190 -15.72 26.66 -10.83
CA LYS A 190 -15.35 27.46 -12.02
C LYS A 190 -16.49 27.43 -13.02
N GLY A 191 -17.01 28.62 -13.40
CA GLY A 191 -18.04 28.75 -14.43
C GLY A 191 -19.31 27.93 -14.21
N GLY A 192 -19.74 27.74 -12.95
CA GLY A 192 -20.91 26.94 -12.58
C GLY A 192 -20.59 25.41 -12.39
N ALA A 193 -19.46 24.95 -12.85
CA ALA A 193 -18.99 23.59 -12.59
C ALA A 193 -18.40 23.45 -11.18
N VAL A 194 -18.62 22.29 -10.55
CA VAL A 194 -18.10 21.97 -9.22
C VAL A 194 -17.26 20.70 -9.30
N THR A 195 -16.00 20.76 -8.88
CA THR A 195 -15.10 19.60 -8.85
C THR A 195 -14.79 19.23 -7.41
N VAL A 196 -14.92 17.94 -7.09
CA VAL A 196 -14.54 17.33 -5.81
C VAL A 196 -13.29 16.49 -6.07
N PRO A 197 -12.10 16.96 -5.68
CA PRO A 197 -10.87 16.18 -5.86
C PRO A 197 -10.76 15.09 -4.79
N MET A 198 -10.36 13.89 -5.20
CA MET A 198 -9.89 12.80 -4.35
C MET A 198 -8.37 12.82 -4.39
N ILE A 199 -7.71 13.04 -3.27
CA ILE A 199 -6.30 13.43 -3.23
C ILE A 199 -5.43 12.47 -2.45
N GLY A 200 -4.19 12.35 -2.91
CA GLY A 200 -3.05 11.75 -2.23
C GLY A 200 -1.76 12.45 -2.63
N ASP A 201 -0.65 12.07 -2.05
CA ASP A 201 0.68 12.61 -2.36
C ASP A 201 1.70 11.48 -2.46
N LEU A 202 2.18 11.22 -3.68
CA LEU A 202 3.14 10.16 -3.96
C LEU A 202 4.48 10.35 -3.21
N LYS A 203 4.95 11.58 -3.10
CA LYS A 203 6.23 11.89 -2.46
C LYS A 203 6.16 11.72 -0.95
N ARG A 204 5.05 12.18 -0.33
CA ARG A 204 4.82 12.08 1.12
C ARG A 204 4.19 10.76 1.52
N GLY A 205 3.60 9.99 0.58
CA GLY A 205 3.06 8.67 0.78
C GLY A 205 1.76 8.64 1.59
N TYR A 206 0.83 9.56 1.34
CA TYR A 206 -0.48 9.53 2.00
C TYR A 206 -1.64 9.61 1.01
N THR A 207 -2.79 9.13 1.45
CA THR A 207 -4.10 9.30 0.80
C THR A 207 -5.09 9.92 1.78
N VAL A 208 -6.03 10.74 1.27
CA VAL A 208 -7.17 11.29 2.02
C VAL A 208 -8.43 10.52 1.64
N LEU A 209 -8.97 9.74 2.56
CA LEU A 209 -10.18 8.93 2.37
C LEU A 209 -11.44 9.70 2.80
N ARG A 210 -11.62 10.90 2.27
CA ARG A 210 -12.81 11.74 2.53
C ARG A 210 -13.23 12.50 1.26
N PHE A 211 -14.53 12.57 1.05
CA PHE A 211 -15.13 13.51 0.09
C PHE A 211 -15.36 14.85 0.79
N THR A 212 -14.69 15.89 0.33
CA THR A 212 -14.71 17.21 0.97
C THR A 212 -15.11 18.30 -0.01
N PRO A 213 -15.99 19.24 0.39
CA PRO A 213 -16.70 19.34 1.67
C PRO A 213 -17.88 18.35 1.77
N ALA A 214 -18.23 17.98 3.01
CA ALA A 214 -19.43 17.21 3.30
C ALA A 214 -20.24 17.92 4.41
N PRO A 215 -21.43 18.51 4.09
CA PRO A 215 -22.12 18.48 2.81
C PRO A 215 -21.55 19.46 1.77
N LEU A 216 -21.59 19.06 0.50
CA LEU A 216 -21.39 19.96 -0.63
C LEU A 216 -22.73 20.54 -1.06
N VAL A 217 -22.89 21.86 -0.99
CA VAL A 217 -24.12 22.56 -1.41
C VAL A 217 -23.99 23.01 -2.86
N VAL A 218 -24.97 22.65 -3.69
CA VAL A 218 -25.06 23.06 -5.11
C VAL A 218 -26.49 23.51 -5.49
N ASN A 219 -26.63 24.23 -6.58
CA ASN A 219 -27.93 24.58 -7.13
C ASN A 219 -28.54 23.45 -7.96
N ARG A 220 -29.86 23.40 -8.07
CA ARG A 220 -30.56 22.53 -9.00
C ARG A 220 -30.00 22.70 -10.41
N GLY A 221 -29.76 21.59 -11.10
CA GLY A 221 -29.15 21.54 -12.43
C GLY A 221 -27.64 21.64 -12.43
N ALA A 222 -26.97 21.80 -11.27
CA ALA A 222 -25.52 21.81 -11.20
C ALA A 222 -24.94 20.41 -11.52
N THR A 223 -23.81 20.41 -12.22
CA THR A 223 -22.99 19.23 -12.44
C THR A 223 -21.83 19.20 -11.46
N VAL A 224 -21.70 18.10 -10.74
CA VAL A 224 -20.58 17.81 -9.85
C VAL A 224 -19.67 16.77 -10.54
N THR A 225 -18.37 17.05 -10.57
CA THR A 225 -17.35 16.17 -11.11
C THR A 225 -16.43 15.71 -9.98
N TRP A 226 -16.30 14.41 -9.76
CA TRP A 226 -15.27 13.83 -8.89
C TRP A 226 -14.06 13.50 -9.74
N THR A 227 -12.87 13.89 -9.29
CA THR A 227 -11.62 13.74 -10.06
C THR A 227 -10.55 13.06 -9.22
N MET A 228 -9.97 12.02 -9.76
CA MET A 228 -8.83 11.32 -9.18
C MET A 228 -7.58 12.18 -9.28
N ARG A 229 -6.99 12.47 -8.13
CA ARG A 229 -5.65 13.06 -7.95
C ARG A 229 -4.86 12.25 -6.93
N ASP A 230 -5.44 11.15 -6.46
CA ASP A 230 -4.80 10.18 -5.61
C ASP A 230 -3.95 9.24 -6.47
N PRO A 231 -2.65 9.10 -6.17
CA PRO A 231 -1.77 8.21 -6.93
C PRO A 231 -1.79 6.76 -6.47
N PHE A 232 -2.53 6.41 -5.41
CA PHE A 232 -2.48 5.09 -4.78
C PHE A 232 -3.80 4.33 -4.85
N GLU A 233 -4.90 4.99 -4.49
CA GLU A 233 -6.17 4.33 -4.25
C GLU A 233 -7.08 4.35 -5.47
N ILE A 234 -7.94 3.34 -5.58
CA ILE A 234 -9.10 3.34 -6.46
C ILE A 234 -10.32 3.82 -5.69
N HIS A 235 -11.22 4.53 -6.37
CA HIS A 235 -12.46 5.00 -5.74
C HIS A 235 -13.69 4.70 -6.58
N THR A 236 -14.87 4.74 -5.96
CA THR A 236 -16.17 4.77 -6.64
C THR A 236 -17.00 5.94 -6.13
N ILE A 237 -17.94 6.40 -6.94
CA ILE A 237 -18.97 7.38 -6.55
C ILE A 237 -20.32 6.67 -6.69
N THR A 238 -20.88 6.26 -5.55
CA THR A 238 -22.05 5.41 -5.53
C THR A 238 -23.20 6.00 -4.73
N PHE A 239 -24.32 6.25 -5.39
CA PHE A 239 -25.59 6.65 -4.78
C PHE A 239 -26.48 5.41 -4.71
N SER A 240 -26.88 5.00 -3.50
CA SER A 240 -27.67 3.81 -3.23
C SER A 240 -29.08 4.09 -2.72
N SER A 241 -29.53 5.34 -2.83
CA SER A 241 -30.86 5.80 -2.36
C SER A 241 -31.15 5.43 -0.89
N GLY A 242 -30.15 5.61 -0.01
CA GLY A 242 -30.24 5.30 1.42
C GLY A 242 -30.03 3.83 1.80
N GLN A 243 -29.87 2.95 0.83
CA GLN A 243 -29.51 1.53 1.10
C GLN A 243 -28.01 1.37 1.37
N LYS A 244 -27.64 0.30 2.09
CA LYS A 244 -26.24 -0.08 2.26
C LYS A 244 -25.61 -0.34 0.87
N PRO A 245 -24.44 0.23 0.55
CA PRO A 245 -23.72 -0.13 -0.66
C PRO A 245 -23.42 -1.63 -0.73
N PRO A 246 -23.35 -2.22 -1.95
CA PRO A 246 -22.95 -3.61 -2.10
C PRO A 246 -21.50 -3.82 -1.65
N ASP A 247 -21.18 -5.02 -1.16
CA ASP A 247 -19.79 -5.36 -0.87
C ASP A 247 -18.96 -5.40 -2.17
N PHE A 248 -17.69 -4.97 -2.09
CA PHE A 248 -16.82 -4.87 -3.27
C PHE A 248 -16.44 -6.25 -3.83
N PHE A 249 -16.27 -7.24 -2.96
CA PHE A 249 -16.05 -8.63 -3.34
C PHE A 249 -16.81 -9.59 -2.42
N THR A 250 -17.03 -10.81 -2.90
CA THR A 250 -17.67 -11.89 -2.16
C THR A 250 -16.73 -13.09 -2.11
N PRO A 251 -16.42 -13.65 -0.94
CA PRO A 251 -15.65 -14.89 -0.84
C PRO A 251 -16.43 -16.09 -1.40
N GLU A 252 -15.85 -16.83 -2.33
CA GLU A 252 -16.31 -18.12 -2.80
C GLU A 252 -15.42 -19.22 -2.19
N PRO A 253 -15.95 -20.05 -1.24
CA PRO A 253 -15.19 -21.14 -0.63
C PRO A 253 -14.61 -22.09 -1.69
N GLN A 254 -13.42 -22.61 -1.44
CA GLN A 254 -12.77 -23.64 -2.24
C GLN A 254 -12.69 -24.95 -1.45
N SER A 255 -12.59 -26.09 -2.15
CA SER A 255 -12.35 -27.39 -1.49
C SER A 255 -11.00 -27.46 -0.82
N GLN A 256 -10.01 -26.71 -1.32
CA GLN A 256 -8.67 -26.59 -0.77
C GLN A 256 -8.13 -25.16 -0.98
N GLY A 257 -7.30 -24.70 -0.05
CA GLY A 257 -6.69 -23.37 -0.14
C GLY A 257 -7.61 -22.23 0.32
N PRO A 258 -7.19 -20.97 0.08
CA PRO A 258 -7.97 -19.79 0.43
C PRO A 258 -9.19 -19.64 -0.47
N PRO A 259 -10.25 -18.92 -0.05
CA PRO A 259 -11.41 -18.66 -0.88
C PRO A 259 -11.01 -17.83 -2.11
N LYS A 260 -11.70 -18.01 -3.23
CA LYS A 260 -11.65 -17.05 -4.33
C LYS A 260 -12.45 -15.80 -3.94
N LEU A 261 -11.90 -14.63 -4.23
CA LEU A 261 -12.56 -13.36 -3.93
C LEU A 261 -13.21 -12.83 -5.21
N LEU A 262 -14.49 -13.17 -5.42
CA LEU A 262 -15.26 -12.74 -6.58
C LEU A 262 -15.52 -11.24 -6.49
N MET A 263 -15.05 -10.47 -7.48
CA MET A 263 -15.37 -9.05 -7.60
C MET A 263 -16.86 -8.88 -7.93
N ASN A 264 -17.56 -8.07 -7.15
CA ASN A 264 -18.97 -7.83 -7.36
C ASN A 264 -19.19 -6.88 -8.55
N PRO A 265 -19.78 -7.34 -9.66
CA PRO A 265 -20.00 -6.49 -10.83
C PRO A 265 -20.83 -5.25 -10.53
N LYS A 266 -21.79 -5.34 -9.60
CA LYS A 266 -22.62 -4.20 -9.17
C LYS A 266 -21.78 -3.12 -8.45
N ALA A 267 -20.69 -3.51 -7.79
CA ALA A 267 -19.78 -2.58 -7.12
C ALA A 267 -18.71 -2.03 -8.08
N ALA A 268 -18.19 -2.85 -8.99
CA ALA A 268 -17.06 -2.53 -9.84
C ALA A 268 -17.44 -1.90 -11.19
N ALA A 269 -18.57 -2.32 -11.77
CA ALA A 269 -19.01 -1.83 -13.08
C ALA A 269 -19.81 -0.51 -12.98
N PRO A 270 -19.73 0.36 -14.01
CA PRO A 270 -20.50 1.59 -14.01
C PRO A 270 -22.00 1.33 -14.19
N ALA A 271 -22.83 2.03 -13.41
CA ALA A 271 -24.27 2.14 -13.54
C ALA A 271 -24.63 3.63 -13.61
N MET A 272 -24.40 4.23 -14.78
CA MET A 272 -24.41 5.68 -14.95
C MET A 272 -25.75 6.23 -15.43
N THR A 273 -26.04 7.47 -15.03
CA THR A 273 -27.09 8.31 -15.64
C THR A 273 -26.51 9.70 -15.87
N LYS A 274 -27.11 10.46 -16.81
CA LYS A 274 -26.74 11.85 -17.07
C LYS A 274 -27.26 12.80 -15.98
N ALA A 275 -28.45 12.50 -15.45
CA ALA A 275 -29.09 13.34 -14.42
C ALA A 275 -29.66 12.47 -13.30
N TYR A 276 -29.34 12.83 -12.06
CA TYR A 276 -29.81 12.14 -10.86
C TYR A 276 -31.03 12.87 -10.27
N THR A 277 -32.07 12.10 -10.04
CA THR A 277 -33.35 12.59 -9.50
C THR A 277 -33.55 12.22 -8.02
N GLY A 278 -32.57 11.54 -7.41
CA GLY A 278 -32.62 11.12 -6.01
C GLY A 278 -33.07 9.69 -5.79
N THR A 279 -33.38 8.94 -6.84
CA THR A 279 -33.84 7.56 -6.76
C THR A 279 -32.99 6.64 -7.63
N GLY A 280 -32.99 5.35 -7.28
CA GLY A 280 -32.24 4.32 -8.02
C GLY A 280 -30.79 4.21 -7.56
N TYR A 281 -30.14 3.14 -8.02
CA TYR A 281 -28.73 2.87 -7.80
C TYR A 281 -27.91 3.48 -8.94
N ILE A 282 -26.90 4.26 -8.58
CA ILE A 282 -25.94 4.84 -9.53
C ILE A 282 -24.53 4.57 -9.02
N ASN A 283 -23.63 4.17 -9.91
CA ASN A 283 -22.24 3.90 -9.61
C ASN A 283 -21.36 4.40 -10.76
N SER A 284 -20.29 5.11 -10.45
CA SER A 284 -19.28 5.51 -11.43
C SER A 284 -18.55 4.32 -12.07
N GLY A 285 -18.61 3.14 -11.44
CA GLY A 285 -17.59 2.12 -11.60
C GLY A 285 -16.30 2.53 -10.89
N ILE A 286 -15.24 1.75 -11.10
CA ILE A 286 -13.92 2.04 -10.51
C ILE A 286 -13.30 3.25 -11.21
N LEU A 287 -12.92 4.26 -10.44
CA LEU A 287 -12.05 5.36 -10.85
C LEU A 287 -10.63 5.04 -10.42
N PHE A 288 -9.69 5.15 -11.34
CA PHE A 288 -8.31 4.73 -11.14
C PHE A 288 -7.37 5.93 -10.90
N PRO A 289 -6.22 5.69 -10.23
CA PRO A 289 -5.14 6.67 -10.16
C PRO A 289 -4.72 7.17 -11.55
N PRO A 290 -4.29 8.44 -11.66
CA PRO A 290 -3.71 8.94 -12.90
C PRO A 290 -2.46 8.15 -13.30
N GLY A 291 -2.30 7.88 -14.60
CA GLY A 291 -1.14 7.19 -15.15
C GLY A 291 -1.20 5.66 -15.12
N VAL A 292 -2.31 5.07 -14.69
CA VAL A 292 -2.53 3.62 -14.85
C VAL A 292 -2.62 3.27 -16.34
N PRO A 293 -1.89 2.23 -16.81
CA PRO A 293 -1.92 1.81 -18.21
C PRO A 293 -3.33 1.50 -18.72
N GLY A 294 -3.58 1.78 -20.00
CA GLY A 294 -4.90 1.57 -20.63
C GLY A 294 -5.86 2.74 -20.50
N ASN A 295 -5.45 3.87 -19.87
CA ASN A 295 -6.26 5.06 -19.68
C ASN A 295 -7.65 4.79 -19.08
N PRO A 296 -7.74 4.07 -17.94
CA PRO A 296 -9.03 3.83 -17.31
C PRO A 296 -9.64 5.14 -16.79
N PRO A 297 -10.95 5.16 -16.44
CA PRO A 297 -11.62 6.36 -15.96
C PRO A 297 -10.94 6.95 -14.72
N THR A 298 -10.66 8.26 -14.76
CA THR A 298 -10.09 9.04 -13.64
C THR A 298 -11.05 10.09 -13.11
N SER A 299 -12.27 10.20 -13.67
CA SER A 299 -13.28 11.14 -13.23
C SER A 299 -14.69 10.63 -13.52
N TYR A 300 -15.64 11.17 -12.76
CA TYR A 300 -17.07 10.93 -12.95
C TYR A 300 -17.84 12.24 -12.76
N SER A 301 -18.82 12.49 -13.63
CA SER A 301 -19.66 13.68 -13.55
C SER A 301 -21.15 13.31 -13.45
N LEU A 302 -21.89 14.03 -12.60
CA LEU A 302 -23.32 13.81 -12.40
C LEU A 302 -24.04 15.14 -12.21
N THR A 303 -25.16 15.31 -12.95
CA THR A 303 -26.03 16.50 -12.83
C THR A 303 -27.18 16.19 -11.87
N PHE A 304 -27.46 17.12 -10.96
CA PHE A 304 -28.53 17.00 -9.95
C PHE A 304 -29.78 17.74 -10.39
N ALA A 305 -30.81 17.00 -10.82
CA ALA A 305 -32.01 17.56 -11.44
C ALA A 305 -33.09 18.05 -10.44
N ARG A 306 -33.02 17.61 -9.16
CA ARG A 306 -34.04 17.93 -8.15
C ARG A 306 -33.41 18.45 -6.86
N PRO A 307 -34.04 19.38 -6.12
CA PRO A 307 -33.66 19.69 -4.75
C PRO A 307 -33.74 18.47 -3.84
N GLY A 308 -32.83 18.42 -2.86
CA GLY A 308 -32.77 17.28 -1.91
C GLY A 308 -31.42 17.11 -1.26
N ARG A 309 -31.32 16.08 -0.42
CA ARG A 309 -30.09 15.66 0.26
C ARG A 309 -29.72 14.25 -0.22
N TYR A 310 -28.56 14.12 -0.82
CA TYR A 310 -28.12 12.89 -1.49
C TYR A 310 -26.81 12.40 -0.88
N GLU A 311 -26.86 11.28 -0.18
CA GLU A 311 -25.70 10.59 0.38
C GLU A 311 -25.07 9.68 -0.67
N TYR A 312 -23.73 9.61 -0.70
CA TYR A 312 -22.99 8.75 -1.60
C TYR A 312 -21.74 8.20 -0.92
N TRP A 313 -21.22 7.08 -1.44
CA TRP A 313 -20.15 6.31 -0.86
C TRP A 313 -19.06 6.00 -1.88
N CYS A 314 -17.83 5.80 -1.37
CA CYS A 314 -16.85 4.98 -2.06
C CYS A 314 -17.03 3.54 -1.58
N ILE A 315 -17.44 2.61 -2.48
CA ILE A 315 -17.73 1.22 -2.09
C ILE A 315 -16.45 0.53 -1.58
N VAL A 316 -15.31 0.84 -2.18
CA VAL A 316 -14.01 0.27 -1.79
C VAL A 316 -13.64 0.63 -0.36
N HIS A 317 -14.03 1.84 0.09
CA HIS A 317 -13.64 2.41 1.39
C HIS A 317 -14.84 2.60 2.34
N VAL A 318 -15.84 1.74 2.25
CA VAL A 318 -16.97 1.72 3.21
C VAL A 318 -16.49 1.46 4.65
N PRO A 319 -15.56 0.52 4.89
CA PRO A 319 -15.03 0.28 6.24
C PRO A 319 -14.33 1.51 6.84
N GLU A 320 -13.71 2.36 6.03
CA GLU A 320 -13.04 3.60 6.43
C GLU A 320 -14.00 4.77 6.58
N GLY A 321 -15.28 4.56 6.27
CA GLY A 321 -16.31 5.59 6.35
C GLY A 321 -16.20 6.66 5.26
N MET A 322 -15.64 6.36 4.09
CA MET A 322 -15.52 7.31 2.97
C MET A 322 -16.88 7.52 2.32
N LYS A 323 -17.56 8.57 2.76
CA LYS A 323 -18.86 8.99 2.26
C LYS A 323 -18.94 10.50 2.11
N GLY A 324 -19.87 10.95 1.28
CA GLY A 324 -20.17 12.36 1.07
C GLY A 324 -21.67 12.65 1.05
N THR A 325 -22.00 13.90 1.04
CA THR A 325 -23.40 14.37 0.92
C THR A 325 -23.46 15.56 -0.03
N ILE A 326 -24.34 15.49 -1.01
CA ILE A 326 -24.73 16.63 -1.85
C ILE A 326 -26.05 17.20 -1.34
N VAL A 327 -26.10 18.50 -1.11
CA VAL A 327 -27.35 19.24 -0.82
C VAL A 327 -27.67 20.12 -2.01
N VAL A 328 -28.76 19.83 -2.69
CA VAL A 328 -29.24 20.54 -3.85
C VAL A 328 -30.35 21.53 -3.42
N ARG A 329 -30.19 22.80 -3.75
CA ARG A 329 -31.15 23.88 -3.47
C ARG A 329 -31.88 24.36 -4.73
#